data_182d68b14beaebc51d015e227a4c76cb
#
_entry.id   182d68b14beaebc51d015e227a4c76cb
#
_cell.length_a   1.000
_cell.length_b   1.000
_cell.length_c   1.000
_cell.angle_alpha   90.00
_cell.angle_beta   90.00
_cell.angle_gamma   90.00
#
_symmetry.space_group_name_H-M   'P 1'
#
loop_
_entity.id
_entity.type
_entity.pdbx_description
1 polymer ?
#
loop_
_entity_poly.entity_id
_entity_poly.type
_entity_poly.pdbx_seq_one_letter_code
_entity_poly.pdbx_strand_id
1 'polypeptide(L)'
;MKIEVSNGEIVDKLTILAIKLEQIKDAAKLKNVQTEYNELAPIVHNMYEALSELDRPEMKKLHKDLQDINQTLWNIEDHIRVHESKKDFEDDFIELARSVYFTNDERAEVKKKINLLTGSLLVEEKSYEEYK
;
A
#
# COMPACT_ATOMS: atom_id res chain seq x y z
N MET A 1 -3.71 -22.58 -5.77
CA MET A 1 -4.72 -21.72 -6.39
C MET A 1 -4.10 -20.36 -6.68
N LYS A 2 -4.31 -19.84 -7.87
CA LYS A 2 -3.85 -18.51 -8.26
C LYS A 2 -5.05 -17.72 -8.79
N ILE A 3 -5.06 -16.41 -8.53
CA ILE A 3 -6.09 -15.52 -9.05
C ILE A 3 -5.45 -14.31 -9.73
N GLU A 4 -6.17 -13.73 -10.67
CA GLU A 4 -5.76 -12.46 -11.27
C GLU A 4 -6.03 -11.32 -10.28
N VAL A 5 -5.08 -10.40 -10.19
CA VAL A 5 -5.22 -9.17 -9.39
C VAL A 5 -4.77 -7.98 -10.24
N SER A 6 -5.18 -6.77 -9.85
CA SER A 6 -4.76 -5.56 -10.54
C SER A 6 -3.27 -5.28 -10.29
N ASN A 7 -2.63 -4.59 -11.23
CA ASN A 7 -1.21 -4.22 -11.09
C ASN A 7 -0.98 -3.31 -9.88
N GLY A 8 -1.90 -2.37 -9.63
CA GLY A 8 -1.83 -1.50 -8.46
C GLY A 8 -1.86 -2.27 -7.15
N GLU A 9 -2.63 -3.36 -7.09
CA GLU A 9 -2.68 -4.24 -5.92
C GLU A 9 -1.34 -4.92 -5.66
N ILE A 10 -0.67 -5.36 -6.72
CA ILE A 10 0.64 -6.02 -6.60
C ILE A 10 1.69 -5.04 -6.08
N VAL A 11 1.73 -3.83 -6.64
CA VAL A 11 2.69 -2.79 -6.21
C VAL A 11 2.42 -2.39 -4.76
N ASP A 12 1.14 -2.20 -4.42
CA ASP A 12 0.70 -1.91 -3.05
C ASP A 12 1.22 -2.96 -2.07
N LYS A 13 1.00 -4.22 -2.38
CA LYS A 13 1.46 -5.33 -1.53
C LYS A 13 2.98 -5.34 -1.39
N LEU A 14 3.71 -5.06 -2.47
CA LEU A 14 5.17 -5.01 -2.42
C LEU A 14 5.65 -3.90 -1.48
N THR A 15 5.03 -2.71 -1.53
CA THR A 15 5.39 -1.62 -0.63
C THR A 15 5.14 -1.99 0.84
N ILE A 16 4.03 -2.66 1.12
CA ILE A 16 3.70 -3.12 2.48
C ILE A 16 4.72 -4.15 2.96
N LEU A 17 5.12 -5.09 2.09
CA LEU A 17 6.14 -6.08 2.43
C LEU A 17 7.48 -5.41 2.73
N ALA A 18 7.85 -4.37 1.97
CA ALA A 18 9.08 -3.61 2.24
C ALA A 18 9.05 -2.96 3.63
N ILE A 19 7.89 -2.39 4.02
CA ILE A 19 7.71 -1.82 5.36
C ILE A 19 7.84 -2.91 6.43
N LYS A 20 7.21 -4.07 6.22
CA LYS A 20 7.28 -5.19 7.14
C LYS A 20 8.72 -5.68 7.35
N LEU A 21 9.52 -5.71 6.27
CA LEU A 21 10.93 -6.10 6.37
C LEU A 21 11.73 -5.16 7.28
N GLU A 22 11.37 -3.88 7.34
CA GLU A 22 12.01 -2.91 8.21
C GLU A 22 11.47 -2.92 9.64
N GLN A 23 10.16 -3.14 9.81
CA GLN A 23 9.48 -2.94 11.09
C GLN A 23 9.37 -4.19 11.94
N ILE A 24 9.23 -5.36 11.32
CA ILE A 24 9.06 -6.62 12.05
C ILE A 24 10.41 -7.10 12.56
N LYS A 25 10.47 -7.54 13.81
CA LYS A 25 11.71 -8.02 14.46
C LYS A 25 11.75 -9.53 14.62
N ASP A 26 10.61 -10.21 14.63
CA ASP A 26 10.55 -11.66 14.80
C ASP A 26 11.11 -12.40 13.58
N ALA A 27 12.12 -13.24 13.78
CA ALA A 27 12.83 -13.93 12.71
C ALA A 27 11.93 -14.84 11.87
N ALA A 28 11.01 -15.57 12.50
CA ALA A 28 10.11 -16.47 11.79
C ALA A 28 9.13 -15.69 10.90
N LYS A 29 8.61 -14.57 11.39
CA LYS A 29 7.74 -13.69 10.61
C LYS A 29 8.50 -13.05 9.46
N LEU A 30 9.73 -12.57 9.70
CA LEU A 30 10.56 -11.97 8.66
C LEU A 30 10.86 -12.95 7.53
N LYS A 31 11.05 -14.22 7.84
CA LYS A 31 11.26 -15.26 6.81
C LYS A 31 10.05 -15.35 5.89
N ASN A 32 8.85 -15.35 6.45
CA ASN A 32 7.62 -15.40 5.67
C ASN A 32 7.46 -14.13 4.81
N VAL A 33 7.75 -12.97 5.38
CA VAL A 33 7.70 -11.69 4.65
C VAL A 33 8.70 -11.69 3.49
N GLN A 34 9.92 -12.16 3.74
CA GLN A 34 10.95 -12.23 2.70
C GLN A 34 10.52 -13.15 1.55
N THR A 35 9.89 -14.28 1.87
CA THR A 35 9.39 -15.21 0.86
C THR A 35 8.36 -14.55 -0.04
N GLU A 36 7.38 -13.83 0.53
CA GLU A 36 6.38 -13.10 -0.24
C GLU A 36 7.04 -11.98 -1.07
N TYR A 37 7.94 -11.22 -0.47
CA TYR A 37 8.65 -10.15 -1.17
C TYR A 37 9.38 -10.69 -2.40
N ASN A 38 10.08 -11.80 -2.25
CA ASN A 38 10.84 -12.42 -3.34
C ASN A 38 9.94 -12.94 -4.47
N GLU A 39 8.69 -13.28 -4.17
CA GLU A 39 7.71 -13.67 -5.19
C GLU A 39 7.20 -12.47 -5.99
N LEU A 40 7.00 -11.33 -5.35
CA LEU A 40 6.37 -10.17 -5.97
C LEU A 40 7.37 -9.19 -6.63
N ALA A 41 8.57 -9.06 -6.09
CA ALA A 41 9.55 -8.10 -6.60
C ALA A 41 9.85 -8.30 -8.09
N PRO A 42 10.06 -9.53 -8.60
CA PRO A 42 10.29 -9.73 -10.03
C PRO A 42 9.11 -9.32 -10.90
N ILE A 43 7.89 -9.52 -10.39
CA ILE A 43 6.66 -9.14 -11.12
C ILE A 43 6.61 -7.63 -11.30
N VAL A 44 6.88 -6.87 -10.23
CA VAL A 44 6.92 -5.40 -10.29
C VAL A 44 8.07 -4.93 -11.19
N HIS A 45 9.24 -5.57 -11.12
CA HIS A 45 10.34 -5.27 -12.02
C HIS A 45 9.91 -5.41 -13.50
N ASN A 46 9.19 -6.48 -13.82
CA ASN A 46 8.68 -6.71 -15.17
C ASN A 46 7.67 -5.65 -15.60
N MET A 47 6.89 -5.11 -14.67
CA MET A 47 6.00 -3.98 -14.97
C MET A 47 6.79 -2.76 -15.45
N TYR A 48 7.90 -2.44 -14.76
CA TYR A 48 8.78 -1.33 -15.17
C TYR A 48 9.39 -1.59 -16.55
N GLU A 49 9.86 -2.81 -16.79
CA GLU A 49 10.48 -3.16 -18.07
C GLU A 49 9.48 -3.08 -19.23
N ALA A 50 8.20 -3.36 -18.96
CA ALA A 50 7.15 -3.29 -19.99
C ALA A 50 6.75 -1.86 -20.32
N LEU A 51 7.06 -0.89 -19.47
CA LEU A 51 6.75 0.52 -19.72
C LEU A 51 7.79 1.16 -20.65
N SER A 52 7.37 2.19 -21.40
CA SER A 52 8.31 3.01 -22.17
C SER A 52 9.23 3.80 -21.21
N GLU A 53 10.37 4.26 -21.74
CA GLU A 53 11.29 5.10 -20.97
C GLU A 53 10.62 6.40 -20.50
N LEU A 54 9.64 6.91 -21.23
CA LEU A 54 8.89 8.12 -20.88
C LEU A 54 7.97 7.88 -19.69
N ASP A 55 7.41 6.68 -19.55
CA ASP A 55 6.44 6.35 -18.51
C ASP A 55 7.08 5.85 -17.20
N ARG A 56 8.31 5.34 -17.26
CA ARG A 56 9.00 4.82 -16.07
C ARG A 56 9.16 5.83 -14.94
N PRO A 57 9.52 7.11 -15.19
CA PRO A 57 9.60 8.10 -14.13
C PRO A 57 8.26 8.31 -13.40
N GLU A 58 7.15 8.30 -14.12
CA GLU A 58 5.82 8.42 -13.52
C GLU A 58 5.51 7.19 -12.67
N MET A 59 5.82 6.00 -13.15
CA MET A 59 5.65 4.76 -12.37
C MET A 59 6.48 4.80 -11.10
N LYS A 60 7.71 5.28 -11.18
CA LYS A 60 8.60 5.40 -10.02
C LYS A 60 8.01 6.36 -8.98
N LYS A 61 7.44 7.48 -9.43
CA LYS A 61 6.78 8.44 -8.56
C LYS A 61 5.57 7.84 -7.87
N LEU A 62 4.71 7.15 -8.61
CA LEU A 62 3.52 6.50 -8.08
C LEU A 62 3.88 5.41 -7.06
N HIS A 63 4.92 4.62 -7.36
CA HIS A 63 5.42 3.59 -6.45
C HIS A 63 5.89 4.21 -5.13
N LYS A 64 6.65 5.31 -5.21
CA LYS A 64 7.12 6.02 -4.02
C LYS A 64 5.97 6.64 -3.25
N ASP A 65 5.01 7.26 -3.92
CA ASP A 65 3.83 7.81 -3.27
C ASP A 65 3.08 6.73 -2.49
N LEU A 66 2.93 5.56 -3.08
CA LEU A 66 2.26 4.43 -2.45
C LEU A 66 3.06 3.91 -1.23
N GLN A 67 4.38 3.86 -1.34
CA GLN A 67 5.25 3.51 -0.23
C GLN A 67 5.05 4.48 0.95
N ASP A 68 5.04 5.78 0.67
CA ASP A 68 4.88 6.81 1.69
C ASP A 68 3.49 6.77 2.32
N ILE A 69 2.45 6.56 1.52
CA ILE A 69 1.07 6.41 1.99
C ILE A 69 0.96 5.20 2.93
N ASN A 70 1.50 4.07 2.54
CA ASN A 70 1.45 2.85 3.34
C ASN A 70 2.28 2.98 4.63
N GLN A 71 3.40 3.71 4.58
CA GLN A 71 4.15 4.01 5.81
C GLN A 71 3.33 4.87 6.76
N THR A 72 2.62 5.85 6.24
CA THR A 72 1.71 6.69 7.03
C THR A 72 0.61 5.83 7.68
N LEU A 73 -0.01 4.94 6.91
CA LEU A 73 -1.03 4.02 7.44
C LEU A 73 -0.47 3.10 8.51
N TRP A 74 0.74 2.58 8.33
CA TRP A 74 1.41 1.76 9.32
C TRP A 74 1.53 2.49 10.65
N ASN A 75 2.00 3.75 10.59
CA ASN A 75 2.17 4.58 11.78
C ASN A 75 0.82 4.90 12.46
N ILE A 76 -0.20 5.22 11.67
CA ILE A 76 -1.56 5.48 12.18
C ILE A 76 -2.08 4.24 12.92
N GLU A 77 -1.94 3.06 12.31
CA GLU A 77 -2.40 1.81 12.91
C GLU A 77 -1.70 1.50 14.24
N ASP A 78 -0.40 1.75 14.32
CA ASP A 78 0.34 1.57 15.57
C ASP A 78 -0.16 2.53 16.65
N HIS A 79 -0.36 3.79 16.33
CA HIS A 79 -0.84 4.79 17.27
C HIS A 79 -2.27 4.51 17.74
N ILE A 80 -3.16 4.08 16.85
CA ILE A 80 -4.52 3.69 17.19
C ILE A 80 -4.51 2.55 18.21
N ARG A 81 -3.65 1.55 18.00
CA ARG A 81 -3.54 0.41 18.91
C ARG A 81 -2.98 0.79 20.27
N VAL A 82 -2.09 1.78 20.33
CA VAL A 82 -1.61 2.33 21.60
C VAL A 82 -2.76 2.99 22.37
N HIS A 83 -3.57 3.81 21.69
CA HIS A 83 -4.76 4.42 22.29
C HIS A 83 -5.75 3.37 22.79
N GLU A 84 -5.99 2.32 22.01
CA GLU A 84 -6.89 1.23 22.38
C GLU A 84 -6.37 0.50 23.64
N SER A 85 -5.07 0.26 23.72
CA SER A 85 -4.47 -0.42 24.88
C SER A 85 -4.62 0.40 26.16
N LYS A 86 -4.65 1.72 26.04
CA LYS A 86 -4.82 2.65 27.17
C LYS A 86 -6.28 3.05 27.41
N LYS A 87 -7.20 2.57 26.57
CA LYS A 87 -8.62 2.97 26.58
C LYS A 87 -8.81 4.48 26.50
N ASP A 88 -7.93 5.14 25.73
CA ASP A 88 -7.94 6.58 25.50
C ASP A 88 -8.60 6.85 24.13
N PHE A 89 -9.87 7.30 24.15
CA PHE A 89 -10.67 7.53 22.96
C PHE A 89 -11.05 9.00 22.80
N GLU A 90 -10.17 9.89 23.23
CA GLU A 90 -10.39 11.33 23.15
C GLU A 90 -10.03 11.88 21.78
N ASP A 91 -9.80 13.21 21.68
CA ASP A 91 -9.66 13.90 20.40
C ASP A 91 -8.54 13.35 19.52
N ASP A 92 -7.41 12.97 20.12
CA ASP A 92 -6.28 12.42 19.34
C ASP A 92 -6.63 11.08 18.69
N PHE A 93 -7.37 10.22 19.42
CA PHE A 93 -7.85 8.95 18.86
C PHE A 93 -8.82 9.22 17.70
N ILE A 94 -9.73 10.18 17.86
CA ILE A 94 -10.70 10.54 16.82
C ILE A 94 -9.97 11.02 15.56
N GLU A 95 -8.97 11.88 15.71
CA GLU A 95 -8.17 12.37 14.57
C GLU A 95 -7.44 11.24 13.86
N LEU A 96 -6.86 10.30 14.62
CA LEU A 96 -6.21 9.12 14.03
C LEU A 96 -7.21 8.25 13.27
N ALA A 97 -8.38 8.00 13.87
CA ALA A 97 -9.43 7.20 13.23
C ALA A 97 -9.91 7.84 11.92
N ARG A 98 -10.08 9.16 11.91
CA ARG A 98 -10.47 9.89 10.70
C ARG A 98 -9.38 9.82 9.63
N SER A 99 -8.11 9.88 10.02
CA SER A 99 -6.99 9.83 9.08
C SER A 99 -6.91 8.50 8.32
N VAL A 100 -7.48 7.42 8.87
CA VAL A 100 -7.48 6.11 8.19
C VAL A 100 -8.20 6.18 6.85
N TYR A 101 -9.46 6.67 6.82
CA TYR A 101 -10.20 6.68 5.55
C TYR A 101 -9.70 7.74 4.59
N PHE A 102 -9.25 8.91 5.07
CA PHE A 102 -8.61 9.90 4.21
C PHE A 102 -7.38 9.34 3.51
N THR A 103 -6.51 8.68 4.27
CA THR A 103 -5.27 8.10 3.73
C THR A 103 -5.55 6.90 2.82
N ASN A 104 -6.54 6.07 3.17
CA ASN A 104 -6.96 4.97 2.30
C ASN A 104 -7.53 5.46 0.97
N ASP A 105 -8.19 6.62 0.95
CA ASP A 105 -8.67 7.21 -0.30
C ASP A 105 -7.51 7.64 -1.19
N GLU A 106 -6.47 8.24 -0.62
CA GLU A 106 -5.25 8.58 -1.36
C GLU A 106 -4.58 7.32 -1.92
N ARG A 107 -4.52 6.25 -1.11
CA ARG A 107 -3.98 4.96 -1.51
C ARG A 107 -4.74 4.40 -2.72
N ALA A 108 -6.07 4.42 -2.67
CA ALA A 108 -6.90 3.94 -3.77
C ALA A 108 -6.66 4.73 -5.06
N GLU A 109 -6.49 6.05 -4.95
CA GLU A 109 -6.19 6.91 -6.10
C GLU A 109 -4.85 6.55 -6.76
N VAL A 110 -3.81 6.35 -5.96
CA VAL A 110 -2.49 5.99 -6.49
C VAL A 110 -2.52 4.60 -7.13
N LYS A 111 -3.18 3.64 -6.50
CA LYS A 111 -3.35 2.29 -7.07
C LYS A 111 -4.06 2.35 -8.43
N LYS A 112 -5.10 3.16 -8.54
CA LYS A 112 -5.84 3.35 -9.79
C LYS A 112 -4.95 3.95 -10.88
N LYS A 113 -4.14 4.96 -10.54
CA LYS A 113 -3.19 5.56 -11.48
C LYS A 113 -2.17 4.53 -11.99
N ILE A 114 -1.68 3.66 -11.11
CA ILE A 114 -0.78 2.57 -11.51
C ILE A 114 -1.49 1.61 -12.47
N ASN A 115 -2.74 1.24 -12.17
CA ASN A 115 -3.52 0.37 -13.04
C ASN A 115 -3.67 0.97 -14.44
N LEU A 116 -3.99 2.25 -14.53
CA LEU A 116 -4.18 2.92 -15.82
C LEU A 116 -2.87 3.08 -16.57
N LEU A 117 -1.79 3.44 -15.87
CA LEU A 117 -0.47 3.61 -16.49
C LEU A 117 0.08 2.30 -17.07
N THR A 118 -0.10 1.20 -16.34
CA THR A 118 0.45 -0.11 -16.71
C THR A 118 -0.49 -0.95 -17.56
N GLY A 119 -1.68 -0.46 -17.87
CA GLY A 119 -2.67 -1.20 -18.66
C GLY A 119 -3.18 -2.45 -17.95
N SER A 120 -3.42 -2.35 -16.65
CA SER A 120 -3.93 -3.48 -15.87
C SER A 120 -5.27 -3.96 -16.42
N LEU A 121 -5.43 -5.29 -16.53
CA LEU A 121 -6.70 -5.89 -16.96
C LEU A 121 -7.80 -5.65 -15.94
N LEU A 122 -7.45 -5.67 -14.64
CA LEU A 122 -8.37 -5.42 -13.56
C LEU A 122 -8.11 -4.03 -12.96
N VAL A 123 -9.19 -3.31 -12.67
CA VAL A 123 -9.13 -2.00 -12.01
C VAL A 123 -10.14 -2.05 -10.87
N GLU A 124 -9.64 -1.90 -9.64
CA GLU A 124 -10.49 -1.89 -8.46
C GLU A 124 -11.32 -0.62 -8.40
N GLU A 125 -12.60 -0.76 -8.06
CA GLU A 125 -13.52 0.36 -7.86
C GLU A 125 -13.99 0.40 -6.41
N LYS A 126 -14.30 1.61 -5.93
CA LYS A 126 -14.83 1.84 -4.59
C LYS A 126 -16.14 2.64 -4.68
N SER A 127 -17.05 2.37 -3.74
CA SER A 127 -18.34 3.04 -3.70
C SER A 127 -18.65 3.37 -2.24
N TYR A 128 -18.04 4.44 -1.76
CA TYR A 128 -18.29 4.94 -0.40
C TYR A 128 -19.13 6.21 -0.43
N GLU A 129 -19.71 6.53 0.72
CA GLU A 129 -20.42 7.80 0.92
C GLU A 129 -19.49 8.97 0.67
N GLU A 130 -19.95 9.96 -0.08
CA GLU A 130 -19.22 11.19 -0.30
C GLU A 130 -19.15 12.00 1.01
N TYR A 131 -17.95 12.47 1.38
CA TYR A 131 -17.75 13.24 2.61
C TYR A 131 -16.97 14.54 2.39
N LYS A 132 -16.62 14.82 1.13
CA LYS A 132 -15.87 16.05 0.77
C LYS A 132 -16.78 17.06 0.12
#